data_eebc0b9938e055432d6f02154c562842
#
_entry.id   eebc0b9938e055432d6f02154c562842
#
_cell.length_a   1.000
_cell.length_b   1.000
_cell.length_c   1.000
_cell.angle_alpha   90.00
_cell.angle_beta   90.00
_cell.angle_gamma   90.00
#
_symmetry.space_group_name_H-M   'P 1'
#
loop_
_entity.id
_entity.type
_entity.pdbx_description
1 polymer ?
#
loop_
_entity_poly.entity_id
_entity_poly.type
_entity_poly.pdbx_seq_one_letter_code
_entity_poly.pdbx_strand_id
1 'polypeptide(L)'
;AVVSEIDGEVIFGKVKRGNREISVVSKTGETKKYLVPLSKQILVQENDYVRAGTPLSDGAVTPSDILAIKGPTAVQEYIVNEVQDVYRMQGVKINDKHFEVIVRQMMRKVQILDPGDTRFLEQQIVDKRDFMDENDRIWGKKVVTDPGDSQTLKAGQIVTARKLRDENSALKRKDLKLIQVRDAIPATSEQILQGITRAALQTSSFMSAASFQETTKVLNEAAINGKVDTLEGMKENVICGHLIPAGTGQREFDKLIVGSKEEFDRVFANRKNVTDFSN
;
A
#
# COMPACT_ATOMS: atom_id res chain seq x y z
N ALA A 1 -22.42 -5.80 -13.94
CA ALA A 1 -23.18 -6.87 -13.29
C ALA A 1 -23.47 -6.51 -11.83
N VAL A 2 -24.58 -6.99 -11.30
CA VAL A 2 -24.81 -6.98 -9.85
C VAL A 2 -24.25 -8.28 -9.30
N VAL A 3 -23.47 -8.21 -8.24
CA VAL A 3 -22.74 -9.35 -7.67
C VAL A 3 -23.20 -9.57 -6.24
N SER A 4 -23.33 -10.83 -5.80
CA SER A 4 -23.68 -11.15 -4.42
C SER A 4 -22.48 -10.87 -3.49
N GLU A 5 -22.72 -10.17 -2.39
CA GLU A 5 -21.70 -9.88 -1.37
C GLU A 5 -21.59 -10.97 -0.29
N ILE A 6 -22.65 -11.77 -0.15
CA ILE A 6 -22.74 -12.83 0.87
C ILE A 6 -23.09 -14.18 0.24
N ASP A 7 -22.76 -15.25 0.95
CA ASP A 7 -23.21 -16.60 0.61
C ASP A 7 -24.64 -16.81 1.09
N GLY A 8 -25.52 -17.31 0.24
CA GLY A 8 -26.89 -17.55 0.66
C GLY A 8 -27.82 -18.02 -0.45
N GLU A 9 -29.08 -18.18 -0.11
CA GLU A 9 -30.15 -18.54 -1.03
C GLU A 9 -30.78 -17.28 -1.64
N VAL A 10 -31.08 -17.36 -2.93
CA VAL A 10 -31.67 -16.27 -3.71
C VAL A 10 -33.19 -16.30 -3.55
N ILE A 11 -33.78 -15.19 -3.18
CA ILE A 11 -35.23 -14.99 -3.11
C ILE A 11 -35.59 -13.78 -3.98
N PHE A 12 -36.51 -13.97 -4.91
CA PHE A 12 -37.01 -12.89 -5.74
C PHE A 12 -38.06 -12.06 -5.01
N GLY A 13 -37.83 -10.77 -4.96
CA GLY A 13 -38.77 -9.79 -4.44
C GLY A 13 -39.65 -9.14 -5.52
N LYS A 14 -40.41 -8.13 -5.10
CA LYS A 14 -41.31 -7.37 -5.96
C LYS A 14 -40.53 -6.48 -6.94
N VAL A 15 -41.12 -6.30 -8.13
CA VAL A 15 -40.62 -5.31 -9.09
C VAL A 15 -41.03 -3.92 -8.62
N LYS A 16 -40.05 -3.02 -8.43
CA LYS A 16 -40.23 -1.64 -8.01
C LYS A 16 -39.58 -0.69 -9.02
N ARG A 17 -40.31 0.21 -9.60
CA ARG A 17 -39.80 1.27 -10.50
C ARG A 17 -38.86 0.77 -11.60
N GLY A 18 -39.22 -0.34 -12.25
CA GLY A 18 -38.40 -0.91 -13.35
C GLY A 18 -37.20 -1.74 -12.91
N ASN A 19 -37.01 -1.98 -11.61
CA ASN A 19 -36.01 -2.86 -11.06
C ASN A 19 -36.64 -4.04 -10.34
N ARG A 20 -36.07 -5.22 -10.50
CA ARG A 20 -36.43 -6.41 -9.70
C ARG A 20 -35.56 -6.45 -8.45
N GLU A 21 -36.22 -6.59 -7.29
CA GLU A 21 -35.50 -6.81 -6.02
C GLU A 21 -35.09 -8.29 -5.95
N ILE A 22 -33.84 -8.55 -5.68
CA ILE A 22 -33.29 -9.89 -5.41
C ILE A 22 -32.69 -9.82 -3.99
N SER A 23 -33.14 -10.73 -3.13
CA SER A 23 -32.62 -10.84 -1.77
C SER A 23 -31.78 -12.10 -1.70
N VAL A 24 -30.59 -12.01 -1.09
CA VAL A 24 -29.76 -13.16 -0.76
C VAL A 24 -29.79 -13.33 0.75
N VAL A 25 -30.21 -14.50 1.21
CA VAL A 25 -30.36 -14.83 2.62
C VAL A 25 -29.28 -15.82 3.01
N SER A 26 -28.40 -15.40 3.92
CA SER A 26 -27.36 -16.28 4.45
C SER A 26 -27.92 -17.28 5.46
N LYS A 27 -27.25 -18.41 5.66
CA LYS A 27 -27.55 -19.38 6.72
C LYS A 27 -27.50 -18.77 8.13
N THR A 28 -26.79 -17.65 8.31
CA THR A 28 -26.70 -16.90 9.56
C THR A 28 -27.88 -15.98 9.81
N GLY A 29 -28.84 -15.86 8.85
CA GLY A 29 -29.99 -14.98 8.91
C GLY A 29 -29.73 -13.55 8.37
N GLU A 30 -28.51 -13.24 7.92
CA GLU A 30 -28.23 -11.99 7.25
C GLU A 30 -28.89 -11.95 5.88
N THR A 31 -29.58 -10.84 5.58
CA THR A 31 -30.28 -10.66 4.30
C THR A 31 -29.77 -9.39 3.62
N LYS A 32 -29.22 -9.54 2.42
CA LYS A 32 -28.85 -8.41 1.56
C LYS A 32 -29.79 -8.32 0.36
N LYS A 33 -30.19 -7.10 0.03
CA LYS A 33 -31.13 -6.80 -1.06
C LYS A 33 -30.42 -6.08 -2.20
N TYR A 34 -30.60 -6.60 -3.39
CA TYR A 34 -30.03 -6.06 -4.62
C TYR A 34 -31.13 -5.62 -5.56
N LEU A 35 -30.96 -4.50 -6.24
CA LEU A 35 -31.89 -3.99 -7.25
C LEU A 35 -31.29 -4.22 -8.63
N VAL A 36 -31.86 -5.12 -9.38
CA VAL A 36 -31.44 -5.44 -10.75
C VAL A 36 -32.39 -4.80 -11.74
N PRO A 37 -31.92 -3.95 -12.67
CA PRO A 37 -32.74 -3.39 -13.74
C PRO A 37 -33.36 -4.48 -14.60
N LEU A 38 -34.64 -4.35 -14.99
CA LEU A 38 -35.32 -5.29 -15.86
C LEU A 38 -34.68 -5.42 -17.26
N SER A 39 -33.88 -4.46 -17.66
CA SER A 39 -33.09 -4.49 -18.91
C SER A 39 -31.94 -5.49 -18.89
N LYS A 40 -31.54 -5.96 -17.71
CA LYS A 40 -30.46 -6.94 -17.56
C LYS A 40 -31.02 -8.34 -17.32
N GLN A 41 -30.43 -9.32 -17.98
CA GLN A 41 -30.79 -10.73 -17.78
C GLN A 41 -30.32 -11.17 -16.39
N ILE A 42 -31.19 -11.86 -15.66
CA ILE A 42 -30.86 -12.45 -14.37
C ILE A 42 -30.29 -13.84 -14.63
N LEU A 43 -29.14 -14.14 -14.05
CA LEU A 43 -28.40 -15.39 -14.26
C LEU A 43 -28.71 -16.46 -13.21
N VAL A 44 -29.47 -16.12 -12.17
CA VAL A 44 -29.79 -17.00 -11.05
C VAL A 44 -31.28 -17.28 -11.01
N GLN A 45 -31.68 -18.43 -10.45
CA GLN A 45 -33.04 -18.82 -10.24
C GLN A 45 -33.47 -18.63 -8.77
N GLU A 46 -34.74 -18.68 -8.50
CA GLU A 46 -35.28 -18.64 -7.15
C GLU A 46 -34.87 -19.91 -6.37
N ASN A 47 -34.45 -19.73 -5.14
CA ASN A 47 -33.88 -20.74 -4.25
C ASN A 47 -32.51 -21.31 -4.67
N ASP A 48 -31.82 -20.71 -5.64
CA ASP A 48 -30.45 -21.08 -5.94
C ASP A 48 -29.54 -20.65 -4.78
N TYR A 49 -28.57 -21.50 -4.44
CA TYR A 49 -27.53 -21.15 -3.51
C TYR A 49 -26.36 -20.48 -4.23
N VAL A 50 -26.11 -19.21 -3.92
CA VAL A 50 -25.02 -18.41 -4.50
C VAL A 50 -23.91 -18.19 -3.48
N ARG A 51 -22.67 -18.13 -3.97
CA ARG A 51 -21.51 -17.74 -3.17
C ARG A 51 -21.20 -16.26 -3.32
N ALA A 52 -20.55 -15.67 -2.35
CA ALA A 52 -20.03 -14.32 -2.45
C ALA A 52 -19.18 -14.15 -3.72
N GLY A 53 -19.45 -13.09 -4.48
CA GLY A 53 -18.83 -12.84 -5.78
C GLY A 53 -19.44 -13.56 -6.98
N THR A 54 -20.58 -14.24 -6.82
CA THR A 54 -21.35 -14.78 -7.97
C THR A 54 -22.15 -13.66 -8.62
N PRO A 55 -22.09 -13.48 -9.97
CA PRO A 55 -22.89 -12.48 -10.65
C PRO A 55 -24.36 -12.90 -10.64
N LEU A 56 -25.24 -12.01 -10.18
CA LEU A 56 -26.70 -12.18 -10.17
C LEU A 56 -27.32 -11.73 -11.48
N SER A 57 -26.67 -10.80 -12.18
CA SER A 57 -27.14 -10.28 -13.47
C SER A 57 -26.06 -10.32 -14.51
N ASP A 58 -26.46 -10.33 -15.77
CA ASP A 58 -25.57 -10.21 -16.92
C ASP A 58 -24.85 -8.84 -16.92
N GLY A 59 -23.61 -8.84 -17.43
CA GLY A 59 -22.74 -7.67 -17.57
C GLY A 59 -21.34 -7.90 -17.01
N ALA A 60 -20.44 -6.93 -17.25
CA ALA A 60 -19.09 -6.97 -16.71
C ALA A 60 -19.12 -6.74 -15.19
N VAL A 61 -18.35 -7.52 -14.46
CA VAL A 61 -18.13 -7.33 -13.02
C VAL A 61 -17.02 -6.28 -12.85
N THR A 62 -17.22 -5.31 -11.97
CA THR A 62 -16.18 -4.32 -11.71
C THR A 62 -15.06 -4.93 -10.85
N PRO A 63 -13.78 -4.68 -11.19
CA PRO A 63 -12.68 -5.18 -10.35
C PRO A 63 -12.75 -4.70 -8.89
N SER A 64 -13.36 -3.52 -8.67
CA SER A 64 -13.56 -2.99 -7.31
C SER A 64 -14.52 -3.85 -6.48
N ASP A 65 -15.58 -4.36 -7.08
CA ASP A 65 -16.54 -5.25 -6.39
C ASP A 65 -15.89 -6.59 -6.04
N ILE A 66 -15.06 -7.12 -6.96
CA ILE A 66 -14.30 -8.35 -6.70
C ILE A 66 -13.32 -8.14 -5.55
N LEU A 67 -12.65 -6.97 -5.51
CA LEU A 67 -11.73 -6.63 -4.43
C LEU A 67 -12.44 -6.61 -3.07
N ALA A 68 -13.58 -5.94 -3.01
CA ALA A 68 -14.35 -5.82 -1.77
C ALA A 68 -14.90 -7.16 -1.27
N ILE A 69 -15.29 -8.05 -2.19
CA ILE A 69 -16.00 -9.30 -1.87
C ILE A 69 -15.03 -10.47 -1.73
N LYS A 70 -14.15 -10.69 -2.73
CA LYS A 70 -13.27 -11.87 -2.83
C LYS A 70 -11.83 -11.60 -2.38
N GLY A 71 -11.48 -10.33 -2.20
CA GLY A 71 -10.15 -9.93 -1.78
C GLY A 71 -9.13 -9.75 -2.93
N PRO A 72 -7.88 -9.39 -2.58
CA PRO A 72 -6.87 -8.95 -3.56
C PRO A 72 -6.43 -10.02 -4.55
N THR A 73 -6.30 -11.28 -4.11
CA THR A 73 -5.84 -12.38 -4.97
C THR A 73 -6.80 -12.65 -6.12
N ALA A 74 -8.10 -12.69 -5.82
CA ALA A 74 -9.14 -12.92 -6.83
C ALA A 74 -9.19 -11.81 -7.89
N VAL A 75 -8.96 -10.55 -7.49
CA VAL A 75 -8.86 -9.42 -8.43
C VAL A 75 -7.66 -9.54 -9.36
N GLN A 76 -6.52 -9.96 -8.82
CA GLN A 76 -5.30 -10.15 -9.61
C GLN A 76 -5.52 -11.21 -10.69
N GLU A 77 -6.06 -12.36 -10.31
CA GLU A 77 -6.40 -13.44 -11.25
C GLU A 77 -7.42 -12.98 -12.30
N TYR A 78 -8.46 -12.28 -11.87
CA TYR A 78 -9.49 -11.76 -12.76
C TYR A 78 -8.90 -10.83 -13.82
N ILE A 79 -8.13 -9.82 -13.40
CA ILE A 79 -7.56 -8.85 -14.33
C ILE A 79 -6.60 -9.52 -15.32
N VAL A 80 -5.72 -10.42 -14.84
CA VAL A 80 -4.78 -11.12 -15.71
C VAL A 80 -5.52 -11.98 -16.73
N ASN A 81 -6.53 -12.72 -16.31
CA ASN A 81 -7.32 -13.58 -17.21
C ASN A 81 -8.07 -12.76 -18.26
N GLU A 82 -8.79 -11.70 -17.87
CA GLU A 82 -9.53 -10.84 -18.79
C GLU A 82 -8.63 -10.18 -19.83
N VAL A 83 -7.45 -9.69 -19.42
CA VAL A 83 -6.49 -9.10 -20.35
C VAL A 83 -5.91 -10.17 -21.29
N GLN A 84 -5.55 -11.33 -20.78
CA GLN A 84 -5.05 -12.43 -21.59
C GLN A 84 -6.07 -12.94 -22.61
N ASP A 85 -7.32 -13.01 -22.23
CA ASP A 85 -8.39 -13.45 -23.14
C ASP A 85 -8.53 -12.49 -24.34
N VAL A 86 -8.43 -11.18 -24.12
CA VAL A 86 -8.41 -10.19 -25.20
C VAL A 86 -7.22 -10.42 -26.14
N TYR A 87 -6.02 -10.65 -25.62
CA TYR A 87 -4.85 -10.93 -26.45
C TYR A 87 -4.94 -12.25 -27.19
N ARG A 88 -5.44 -13.30 -26.53
CA ARG A 88 -5.66 -14.63 -27.15
C ARG A 88 -6.67 -14.55 -28.31
N MET A 89 -7.74 -13.78 -28.17
CA MET A 89 -8.71 -13.54 -29.27
C MET A 89 -8.06 -12.90 -30.52
N GLN A 90 -6.98 -12.14 -30.31
CA GLN A 90 -6.21 -11.52 -31.41
C GLN A 90 -5.02 -12.39 -31.87
N GLY A 91 -4.89 -13.60 -31.36
CA GLY A 91 -3.79 -14.53 -31.71
C GLY A 91 -2.43 -14.16 -31.14
N VAL A 92 -2.38 -13.19 -30.18
CA VAL A 92 -1.14 -12.75 -29.55
C VAL A 92 -0.87 -13.59 -28.31
N LYS A 93 0.34 -14.13 -28.18
CA LYS A 93 0.80 -14.89 -27.00
C LYS A 93 1.75 -14.03 -26.18
N ILE A 94 1.36 -13.72 -24.95
CA ILE A 94 2.16 -12.95 -23.99
C ILE A 94 2.24 -13.77 -22.70
N ASN A 95 3.40 -13.75 -22.03
CA ASN A 95 3.53 -14.41 -20.73
C ASN A 95 2.78 -13.61 -19.66
N ASP A 96 2.06 -14.33 -18.79
CA ASP A 96 1.26 -13.74 -17.70
C ASP A 96 2.09 -12.84 -16.77
N LYS A 97 3.37 -13.12 -16.59
CA LYS A 97 4.28 -12.33 -15.72
C LYS A 97 4.34 -10.86 -16.08
N HIS A 98 4.19 -10.51 -17.36
CA HIS A 98 4.18 -9.10 -17.79
C HIS A 98 2.96 -8.34 -17.24
N PHE A 99 1.80 -9.02 -17.17
CA PHE A 99 0.59 -8.43 -16.59
C PHE A 99 0.62 -8.47 -15.08
N GLU A 100 1.12 -9.55 -14.48
CA GLU A 100 1.26 -9.68 -13.02
C GLU A 100 2.08 -8.54 -12.41
N VAL A 101 3.18 -8.15 -13.04
CA VAL A 101 4.01 -7.02 -12.58
C VAL A 101 3.22 -5.71 -12.60
N ILE A 102 2.43 -5.48 -13.66
CA ILE A 102 1.60 -4.27 -13.79
C ILE A 102 0.50 -4.26 -12.73
N VAL A 103 -0.22 -5.37 -12.56
CA VAL A 103 -1.30 -5.49 -11.57
C VAL A 103 -0.77 -5.33 -10.16
N ARG A 104 0.43 -5.85 -9.87
CA ARG A 104 1.10 -5.63 -8.57
C ARG A 104 1.31 -4.14 -8.29
N GLN A 105 1.73 -3.34 -9.29
CA GLN A 105 1.87 -1.89 -9.13
C GLN A 105 0.53 -1.18 -8.95
N MET A 106 -0.54 -1.64 -9.60
CA MET A 106 -1.90 -1.11 -9.42
C MET A 106 -2.43 -1.32 -8.00
N MET A 107 -1.94 -2.33 -7.28
CA MET A 107 -2.37 -2.70 -5.94
C MET A 107 -1.32 -2.38 -4.85
N ARG A 108 -0.38 -1.51 -5.14
CA ARG A 108 0.70 -1.16 -4.23
C ARG A 108 0.23 -0.26 -3.06
N LYS A 109 -0.84 0.49 -3.25
CA LYS A 109 -1.35 1.48 -2.30
C LYS A 109 -2.48 0.92 -1.45
N VAL A 110 -2.56 1.43 -0.23
CA VAL A 110 -3.66 1.19 0.70
C VAL A 110 -4.26 2.53 1.15
N GLN A 111 -5.54 2.53 1.49
CA GLN A 111 -6.22 3.67 2.07
C GLN A 111 -6.36 3.46 3.57
N ILE A 112 -5.99 4.46 4.36
CA ILE A 112 -6.13 4.41 5.81
C ILE A 112 -7.59 4.61 6.18
N LEU A 113 -8.14 3.69 6.96
CA LEU A 113 -9.49 3.81 7.52
C LEU A 113 -9.45 4.51 8.87
N ASP A 114 -8.68 3.97 9.80
CA ASP A 114 -8.45 4.54 11.13
C ASP A 114 -6.93 4.70 11.34
N PRO A 115 -6.43 5.92 11.54
CA PRO A 115 -5.01 6.17 11.74
C PRO A 115 -4.49 5.69 13.10
N GLY A 116 -5.37 5.43 14.08
CA GLY A 116 -4.95 5.09 15.44
C GLY A 116 -3.94 6.09 16.00
N ASP A 117 -2.85 5.59 16.56
CA ASP A 117 -1.76 6.42 17.11
C ASP A 117 -0.59 6.62 16.12
N THR A 118 -0.80 6.33 14.83
CA THR A 118 0.20 6.54 13.79
C THR A 118 0.20 8.00 13.32
N ARG A 119 1.20 8.34 12.50
CA ARG A 119 1.30 9.68 11.86
C ARG A 119 0.38 9.86 10.65
N PHE A 120 -0.38 8.85 10.27
CA PHE A 120 -1.26 8.91 9.11
C PHE A 120 -2.52 9.71 9.39
N LEU A 121 -3.17 10.17 8.31
CA LEU A 121 -4.46 10.82 8.34
C LEU A 121 -5.55 9.86 7.85
N GLU A 122 -6.77 10.06 8.30
CA GLU A 122 -7.93 9.35 7.77
C GLU A 122 -8.05 9.52 6.27
N GLN A 123 -8.42 8.45 5.56
CA GLN A 123 -8.56 8.41 4.09
C GLN A 123 -7.29 8.73 3.30
N GLN A 124 -6.14 8.83 3.95
CA GLN A 124 -4.86 9.00 3.28
C GLN A 124 -4.50 7.74 2.47
N ILE A 125 -4.00 7.95 1.24
CA ILE A 125 -3.48 6.87 0.40
C ILE A 125 -1.98 6.80 0.60
N VAL A 126 -1.49 5.65 1.06
CA VAL A 126 -0.06 5.42 1.36
C VAL A 126 0.42 4.13 0.71
N ASP A 127 1.73 3.97 0.58
CA ASP A 127 2.30 2.70 0.16
C ASP A 127 2.07 1.63 1.24
N LYS A 128 1.72 0.43 0.82
CA LYS A 128 1.51 -0.71 1.73
C LYS A 128 2.75 -1.00 2.58
N ARG A 129 3.94 -0.78 2.04
CA ARG A 129 5.19 -0.93 2.76
C ARG A 129 5.33 0.10 3.88
N ASP A 130 5.13 1.39 3.56
CA ASP A 130 5.21 2.47 4.55
C ASP A 130 4.18 2.29 5.67
N PHE A 131 2.98 1.78 5.33
CA PHE A 131 1.95 1.43 6.29
C PHE A 131 2.41 0.32 7.26
N MET A 132 3.03 -0.74 6.72
CA MET A 132 3.55 -1.83 7.55
C MET A 132 4.69 -1.34 8.45
N ASP A 133 5.66 -0.62 7.88
CA ASP A 133 6.81 -0.10 8.62
C ASP A 133 6.39 0.84 9.77
N GLU A 134 5.35 1.66 9.57
CA GLU A 134 4.84 2.55 10.61
C GLU A 134 4.09 1.77 11.70
N ASN A 135 3.29 0.77 11.35
CA ASN A 135 2.64 -0.08 12.33
C ASN A 135 3.67 -0.90 13.14
N ASP A 136 4.71 -1.42 12.50
CA ASP A 136 5.80 -2.12 13.18
C ASP A 136 6.57 -1.17 14.12
N ARG A 137 6.73 0.10 13.70
CA ARG A 137 7.38 1.13 14.53
C ARG A 137 6.66 1.37 15.85
N ILE A 138 5.33 1.34 15.86
CA ILE A 138 4.53 1.57 17.07
C ILE A 138 4.17 0.29 17.82
N TRP A 139 4.39 -0.87 17.22
CA TRP A 139 4.09 -2.16 17.83
C TRP A 139 4.78 -2.32 19.19
N GLY A 140 4.03 -2.71 20.21
CA GLY A 140 4.53 -2.90 21.58
C GLY A 140 4.89 -1.62 22.32
N LYS A 141 4.63 -0.44 21.75
CA LYS A 141 4.79 0.85 22.44
C LYS A 141 3.53 1.22 23.21
N LYS A 142 3.69 2.15 24.14
CA LYS A 142 2.64 2.68 24.97
C LYS A 142 2.43 4.16 24.70
N VAL A 143 1.19 4.62 24.81
CA VAL A 143 0.82 6.04 24.72
C VAL A 143 0.54 6.56 26.11
N VAL A 144 1.16 7.67 26.47
CA VAL A 144 0.96 8.32 27.77
C VAL A 144 -0.42 8.97 27.82
N THR A 145 -1.27 8.50 28.72
CA THR A 145 -2.61 9.06 28.93
C THR A 145 -2.54 10.19 29.97
N ASP A 146 -1.90 9.94 31.11
CA ASP A 146 -1.63 10.93 32.16
C ASP A 146 -0.13 10.90 32.51
N PRO A 147 0.60 12.02 32.27
CA PRO A 147 2.04 12.07 32.54
C PRO A 147 2.36 12.05 34.06
N GLY A 148 1.35 12.20 34.94
CA GLY A 148 1.58 12.36 36.38
C GLY A 148 2.54 13.53 36.68
N ASP A 149 3.52 13.29 37.56
CA ASP A 149 4.54 14.28 37.91
C ASP A 149 5.82 14.19 37.06
N SER A 150 5.77 13.52 35.90
CA SER A 150 6.91 13.42 35.00
C SER A 150 7.19 14.76 34.30
N GLN A 151 8.46 15.20 34.34
CA GLN A 151 8.91 16.40 33.63
C GLN A 151 9.37 16.10 32.18
N THR A 152 9.57 14.82 31.86
CA THR A 152 10.16 14.38 30.58
C THR A 152 9.14 13.88 29.58
N LEU A 153 7.95 13.41 30.02
CA LEU A 153 6.92 12.85 29.19
C LEU A 153 5.67 13.74 29.18
N LYS A 154 5.05 13.82 28.00
CA LYS A 154 3.82 14.61 27.79
C LYS A 154 2.67 13.67 27.45
N ALA A 155 1.42 14.10 27.74
CA ALA A 155 0.24 13.37 27.32
C ALA A 155 0.20 13.21 25.79
N GLY A 156 -0.22 12.02 25.33
CA GLY A 156 -0.25 11.66 23.92
C GLY A 156 1.11 11.22 23.34
N GLN A 157 2.20 11.23 24.10
CA GLN A 157 3.51 10.81 23.64
C GLN A 157 3.62 9.28 23.58
N ILE A 158 4.18 8.77 22.48
CA ILE A 158 4.47 7.34 22.31
C ILE A 158 5.81 7.02 22.93
N VAL A 159 5.82 6.05 23.83
CA VAL A 159 7.03 5.64 24.58
C VAL A 159 7.23 4.13 24.52
N THR A 160 8.47 3.70 24.62
CA THR A 160 8.82 2.29 24.75
C THR A 160 8.56 1.80 26.17
N ALA A 161 8.24 0.51 26.35
CA ALA A 161 8.04 -0.10 27.64
C ALA A 161 9.27 0.06 28.57
N ARG A 162 10.48 0.05 27.99
CA ARG A 162 11.72 0.26 28.74
C ARG A 162 11.79 1.68 29.30
N LYS A 163 11.63 2.71 28.47
CA LYS A 163 11.65 4.12 28.90
C LYS A 163 10.59 4.40 29.96
N LEU A 164 9.37 3.86 29.77
CA LEU A 164 8.30 3.98 30.76
C LEU A 164 8.68 3.38 32.12
N ARG A 165 9.30 2.18 32.11
CA ARG A 165 9.74 1.51 33.34
C ARG A 165 10.82 2.31 34.08
N ASP A 166 11.77 2.84 33.32
CA ASP A 166 12.88 3.63 33.90
C ASP A 166 12.34 4.92 34.54
N GLU A 167 11.44 5.64 33.83
CA GLU A 167 10.80 6.85 34.37
C GLU A 167 9.91 6.56 35.59
N ASN A 168 9.07 5.53 35.52
CA ASN A 168 8.22 5.12 36.65
C ASN A 168 9.06 4.69 37.86
N SER A 169 10.21 4.06 37.65
CA SER A 169 11.12 3.70 38.73
C SER A 169 11.77 4.95 39.37
N ALA A 170 12.08 5.97 38.57
CA ALA A 170 12.60 7.24 39.06
C ALA A 170 11.55 8.02 39.85
N LEU A 171 10.29 8.06 39.36
CA LEU A 171 9.17 8.70 40.08
C LEU A 171 8.85 7.99 41.37
N LYS A 172 8.84 6.63 41.38
CA LYS A 172 8.58 5.82 42.59
C LYS A 172 9.62 6.06 43.68
N ARG A 173 10.88 6.29 43.32
CA ARG A 173 11.95 6.61 44.29
C ARG A 173 11.75 7.98 44.96
N LYS A 174 11.00 8.87 44.29
CA LYS A 174 10.71 10.23 44.77
C LYS A 174 9.31 10.36 45.40
N ASP A 175 8.57 9.25 45.57
CA ASP A 175 7.17 9.20 45.99
C ASP A 175 6.22 10.13 45.20
N LEU A 176 6.47 10.25 43.89
CA LEU A 176 5.70 11.05 42.95
C LEU A 176 4.65 10.20 42.22
N LYS A 177 3.63 10.87 41.64
CA LYS A 177 2.56 10.21 40.89
C LYS A 177 3.12 9.52 39.66
N LEU A 178 2.76 8.23 39.48
CA LEU A 178 3.19 7.42 38.34
C LEU A 178 2.48 7.80 37.06
N ILE A 179 3.14 7.51 35.95
CA ILE A 179 2.63 7.74 34.60
C ILE A 179 1.57 6.68 34.27
N GLN A 180 0.40 7.10 33.80
CA GLN A 180 -0.63 6.21 33.27
C GLN A 180 -0.48 6.12 31.75
N VAL A 181 -0.61 4.90 31.23
CA VAL A 181 -0.44 4.62 29.81
C VAL A 181 -1.50 3.64 29.31
N ARG A 182 -1.78 3.70 28.02
CA ARG A 182 -2.49 2.68 27.27
C ARG A 182 -1.59 2.08 26.19
N ASP A 183 -2.00 0.93 25.65
CA ASP A 183 -1.32 0.38 24.48
C ASP A 183 -1.54 1.28 23.25
N ALA A 184 -0.50 1.38 22.41
CA ALA A 184 -0.62 2.10 21.15
C ALA A 184 -1.49 1.31 20.18
N ILE A 185 -2.43 1.99 19.55
CA ILE A 185 -3.36 1.41 18.57
C ILE A 185 -2.75 1.55 17.18
N PRO A 186 -2.52 0.43 16.45
CA PRO A 186 -2.03 0.49 15.08
C PRO A 186 -3.09 1.05 14.13
N ALA A 187 -2.65 1.59 13.00
CA ALA A 187 -3.56 2.02 11.95
C ALA A 187 -4.21 0.83 11.25
N THR A 188 -5.46 1.01 10.82
CA THR A 188 -6.18 0.06 9.96
C THR A 188 -6.27 0.61 8.55
N SER A 189 -6.23 -0.27 7.57
CA SER A 189 -6.27 0.12 6.16
C SER A 189 -7.08 -0.84 5.31
N GLU A 190 -7.55 -0.33 4.18
CA GLU A 190 -8.21 -1.09 3.13
C GLU A 190 -7.33 -1.12 1.87
N GLN A 191 -7.28 -2.27 1.21
CA GLN A 191 -6.56 -2.41 -0.04
C GLN A 191 -7.33 -1.71 -1.16
N ILE A 192 -6.65 -0.85 -1.91
CA ILE A 192 -7.25 -0.18 -3.08
C ILE A 192 -6.65 -0.70 -4.37
N LEU A 193 -7.47 -0.64 -5.43
CA LEU A 193 -7.04 -0.88 -6.80
C LEU A 193 -7.02 0.45 -7.55
N GLN A 194 -5.85 0.80 -8.08
CA GLN A 194 -5.66 2.00 -8.90
C GLN A 194 -5.59 1.65 -10.38
N GLY A 195 -6.15 2.50 -11.24
CA GLY A 195 -5.92 2.39 -12.68
C GLY A 195 -4.44 2.60 -13.03
N ILE A 196 -3.98 2.05 -14.17
CA ILE A 196 -2.57 2.07 -14.60
C ILE A 196 -1.99 3.49 -14.66
N THR A 197 -2.74 4.46 -15.17
CA THR A 197 -2.32 5.87 -15.26
C THR A 197 -2.09 6.47 -13.88
N ARG A 198 -3.03 6.26 -12.95
CA ARG A 198 -2.91 6.78 -11.58
C ARG A 198 -1.77 6.10 -10.82
N ALA A 199 -1.60 4.80 -11.01
CA ALA A 199 -0.47 4.05 -10.43
C ALA A 199 0.88 4.57 -10.94
N ALA A 200 0.98 4.92 -12.23
CA ALA A 200 2.18 5.49 -12.82
C ALA A 200 2.50 6.91 -12.34
N LEU A 201 1.48 7.74 -12.08
CA LEU A 201 1.65 9.11 -11.58
C LEU A 201 1.93 9.18 -10.06
N GLN A 202 1.47 8.20 -9.30
CA GLN A 202 1.64 8.14 -7.84
C GLN A 202 2.82 7.25 -7.41
N THR A 203 3.86 7.16 -8.23
CA THR A 203 5.10 6.48 -7.88
C THR A 203 5.88 7.26 -6.81
N SER A 204 6.82 6.59 -6.15
CA SER A 204 7.72 7.24 -5.17
C SER A 204 8.62 8.29 -5.82
N SER A 205 9.04 8.06 -7.07
CA SER A 205 9.83 9.00 -7.86
C SER A 205 8.93 10.01 -8.56
N PHE A 206 9.06 11.29 -8.20
CA PHE A 206 8.35 12.36 -8.90
C PHE A 206 8.94 12.64 -10.29
N MET A 207 10.22 12.37 -10.51
CA MET A 207 10.86 12.54 -11.82
C MET A 207 10.31 11.54 -12.83
N SER A 208 10.14 10.28 -12.44
CA SER A 208 9.51 9.26 -13.27
C SER A 208 8.05 9.62 -13.61
N ALA A 209 7.29 10.08 -12.64
CA ALA A 209 5.92 10.53 -12.84
C ALA A 209 5.83 11.73 -13.79
N ALA A 210 6.68 12.75 -13.60
CA ALA A 210 6.75 13.95 -14.45
C ALA A 210 7.11 13.64 -15.89
N SER A 211 7.95 12.63 -16.14
CA SER A 211 8.32 12.21 -17.48
C SER A 211 7.20 11.48 -18.24
N PHE A 212 6.19 11.02 -17.54
CA PHE A 212 5.08 10.27 -18.13
C PHE A 212 3.94 11.18 -18.57
N GLN A 213 3.39 11.96 -17.64
CA GLN A 213 2.21 12.83 -17.88
C GLN A 213 2.15 13.96 -16.85
N GLU A 214 1.41 15.03 -17.17
CA GLU A 214 1.16 16.15 -16.24
C GLU A 214 2.44 16.74 -15.63
N THR A 215 3.49 16.91 -16.43
CA THR A 215 4.84 17.32 -15.99
C THR A 215 4.82 18.53 -15.05
N THR A 216 4.12 19.60 -15.43
CA THR A 216 4.07 20.85 -14.68
C THR A 216 3.41 20.67 -13.31
N LYS A 217 2.29 19.94 -13.28
CA LYS A 217 1.54 19.68 -12.04
C LYS A 217 2.35 18.83 -11.07
N VAL A 218 2.95 17.75 -11.57
CA VAL A 218 3.78 16.85 -10.75
C VAL A 218 4.99 17.57 -10.18
N LEU A 219 5.67 18.38 -10.96
CA LEU A 219 6.82 19.16 -10.49
C LEU A 219 6.42 20.21 -9.47
N ASN A 220 5.29 20.91 -9.68
CA ASN A 220 4.78 21.88 -8.71
C ASN A 220 4.42 21.23 -7.38
N GLU A 221 3.70 20.10 -7.40
CA GLU A 221 3.37 19.35 -6.17
C GLU A 221 4.62 18.83 -5.46
N ALA A 222 5.62 18.36 -6.22
CA ALA A 222 6.88 17.92 -5.64
C ALA A 222 7.65 19.06 -4.98
N ALA A 223 7.66 20.24 -5.60
CA ALA A 223 8.31 21.43 -5.06
C ALA A 223 7.62 21.94 -3.79
N ILE A 224 6.28 22.02 -3.79
CA ILE A 224 5.49 22.46 -2.62
C ILE A 224 5.71 21.52 -1.43
N ASN A 225 5.71 20.19 -1.69
CA ASN A 225 5.87 19.17 -0.66
C ASN A 225 7.33 18.91 -0.27
N GLY A 226 8.31 19.56 -0.92
CA GLY A 226 9.72 19.33 -0.67
C GLY A 226 10.16 17.87 -0.89
N LYS A 227 9.60 17.21 -1.91
CA LYS A 227 9.92 15.79 -2.19
C LYS A 227 11.36 15.65 -2.66
N VAL A 228 12.02 14.60 -2.18
CA VAL A 228 13.36 14.20 -2.61
C VAL A 228 13.25 12.88 -3.36
N ASP A 229 13.85 12.81 -4.55
CA ASP A 229 13.94 11.59 -5.35
C ASP A 229 15.23 10.85 -5.02
N THR A 230 15.11 9.59 -4.64
CA THR A 230 16.27 8.75 -4.23
C THR A 230 17.04 8.17 -5.42
N LEU A 231 16.56 8.40 -6.65
CA LEU A 231 17.17 7.91 -7.90
C LEU A 231 17.39 6.39 -7.92
N GLU A 232 16.42 5.64 -7.45
CA GLU A 232 16.47 4.16 -7.41
C GLU A 232 16.02 3.51 -8.72
N GLY A 233 15.20 4.19 -9.51
CA GLY A 233 14.68 3.69 -10.76
C GLY A 233 15.62 3.95 -11.95
N MET A 234 15.28 3.38 -13.10
CA MET A 234 16.05 3.60 -14.34
C MET A 234 15.76 4.97 -14.97
N LYS A 235 14.49 5.38 -15.02
CA LYS A 235 14.08 6.64 -15.67
C LYS A 235 14.75 7.87 -15.06
N GLU A 236 14.76 7.94 -13.75
CA GLU A 236 15.33 9.05 -12.99
C GLU A 236 16.82 9.22 -13.29
N ASN A 237 17.55 8.12 -13.28
CA ASN A 237 18.99 8.13 -13.56
C ASN A 237 19.27 8.52 -15.02
N VAL A 238 18.49 8.05 -15.97
CA VAL A 238 18.61 8.42 -17.39
C VAL A 238 18.34 9.91 -17.60
N ILE A 239 17.30 10.47 -16.95
CA ILE A 239 16.96 11.89 -17.03
C ILE A 239 18.10 12.75 -16.46
N CYS A 240 18.71 12.34 -15.35
CA CYS A 240 19.84 13.03 -14.73
C CYS A 240 21.18 12.81 -15.45
N GLY A 241 21.26 11.92 -16.43
CA GLY A 241 22.51 11.55 -17.10
C GLY A 241 23.42 10.66 -16.26
N HIS A 242 22.89 10.00 -15.23
CA HIS A 242 23.62 9.01 -14.42
C HIS A 242 23.55 7.63 -15.06
N LEU A 243 24.48 6.75 -14.69
CA LEU A 243 24.41 5.35 -15.01
C LEU A 243 23.18 4.73 -14.34
N ILE A 244 22.51 3.81 -15.05
CA ILE A 244 21.39 3.07 -14.45
C ILE A 244 21.87 2.22 -13.27
N PRO A 245 21.05 2.00 -12.24
CA PRO A 245 21.43 1.25 -11.04
C PRO A 245 21.48 -0.27 -11.29
N ALA A 246 22.20 -0.68 -12.34
CA ALA A 246 22.38 -2.06 -12.76
C ALA A 246 23.76 -2.25 -13.40
N GLY A 247 24.36 -3.42 -13.25
CA GLY A 247 25.69 -3.72 -13.78
C GLY A 247 26.76 -2.79 -13.19
N THR A 248 27.52 -2.11 -14.05
CA THR A 248 28.61 -1.19 -13.64
C THR A 248 28.11 0.08 -12.95
N GLY A 249 26.81 0.42 -13.06
CA GLY A 249 26.20 1.56 -12.41
C GLY A 249 25.62 1.27 -11.01
N GLN A 250 25.80 0.09 -10.47
CA GLN A 250 25.39 -0.22 -9.10
C GLN A 250 26.28 0.54 -8.10
N ARG A 251 25.66 1.19 -7.13
CA ARG A 251 26.36 2.00 -6.10
C ARG A 251 27.38 1.21 -5.30
N GLU A 252 27.22 -0.10 -5.21
CA GLU A 252 28.18 -1.00 -4.57
C GLU A 252 29.52 -1.04 -5.30
N PHE A 253 29.50 -0.87 -6.63
CA PHE A 253 30.69 -0.92 -7.47
C PHE A 253 31.41 0.44 -7.59
N ASP A 254 30.76 1.56 -7.24
CA ASP A 254 31.40 2.89 -7.28
C ASP A 254 32.66 2.99 -6.42
N LYS A 255 32.75 2.16 -5.37
CA LYS A 255 33.89 2.10 -4.45
C LYS A 255 34.89 1.01 -4.80
N LEU A 256 34.60 0.19 -5.82
CA LEU A 256 35.51 -0.87 -6.26
C LEU A 256 36.58 -0.32 -7.19
N ILE A 257 37.78 -0.31 -6.72
CA ILE A 257 38.95 0.01 -7.54
C ILE A 257 39.54 -1.32 -8.05
N VAL A 258 39.42 -1.52 -9.35
CA VAL A 258 40.04 -2.69 -10.01
C VAL A 258 41.45 -2.30 -10.39
N GLY A 259 42.42 -2.91 -9.73
CA GLY A 259 43.85 -2.63 -9.95
C GLY A 259 44.70 -3.81 -9.52
N SER A 260 45.98 -3.76 -9.84
CA SER A 260 46.96 -4.71 -9.32
C SER A 260 47.20 -4.48 -7.82
N LYS A 261 47.68 -5.52 -7.12
CA LYS A 261 48.06 -5.39 -5.72
C LYS A 261 49.12 -4.29 -5.52
N GLU A 262 50.02 -4.12 -6.47
CA GLU A 262 51.08 -3.10 -6.43
C GLU A 262 50.49 -1.68 -6.57
N GLU A 263 49.46 -1.48 -7.39
CA GLU A 263 48.78 -0.19 -7.50
C GLU A 263 48.00 0.14 -6.23
N PHE A 264 47.37 -0.85 -5.62
CA PHE A 264 46.68 -0.71 -4.35
C PHE A 264 47.64 -0.28 -3.25
N ASP A 265 48.78 -0.96 -3.12
CA ASP A 265 49.78 -0.65 -2.12
C ASP A 265 50.39 0.77 -2.33
N ARG A 266 50.57 1.24 -3.58
CA ARG A 266 51.00 2.60 -3.91
C ARG A 266 49.95 3.66 -3.49
N VAL A 267 48.68 3.42 -3.74
CA VAL A 267 47.59 4.36 -3.36
C VAL A 267 47.45 4.45 -1.84
N PHE A 268 47.60 3.32 -1.14
CA PHE A 268 47.53 3.30 0.33
C PHE A 268 48.81 3.89 1.00
N ALA A 269 49.98 3.66 0.42
CA ALA A 269 51.22 4.29 0.90
C ALA A 269 51.14 5.82 0.79
N ASN A 270 50.61 6.34 -0.33
CA ASN A 270 50.41 7.79 -0.49
C ASN A 270 49.38 8.38 0.46
N ARG A 271 48.33 7.64 0.83
CA ARG A 271 47.31 8.08 1.81
C ARG A 271 47.89 8.16 3.25
N LYS A 272 48.76 7.23 3.64
CA LYS A 272 49.43 7.31 4.95
C LYS A 272 50.33 8.52 5.07
N ASN A 273 51.01 8.90 4.00
CA ASN A 273 51.88 10.08 4.00
C ASN A 273 51.12 11.43 4.07
N VAL A 274 49.85 11.45 3.71
CA VAL A 274 48.99 12.68 3.78
C VAL A 274 48.40 12.88 5.18
N THR A 275 48.20 11.81 5.93
CA THR A 275 47.67 11.89 7.31
C THR A 275 48.72 12.23 8.34
N ASP A 276 50.01 12.02 8.04
CA ASP A 276 51.14 12.39 8.96
C ASP A 276 51.54 13.88 8.89
N PHE A 277 50.99 14.67 7.96
CA PHE A 277 51.19 16.13 7.87
C PHE A 277 50.12 16.99 8.54
N SER A 278 49.17 16.37 9.28
CA SER A 278 48.05 17.06 9.95
C SER A 278 48.10 16.95 11.48
N ASN A 279 49.28 16.76 12.08
CA ASN A 279 49.48 16.89 13.53
C ASN A 279 50.43 18.05 13.83
#